data_b973ba21fdf352c447f767e25675568c
#
_entry.id   b973ba21fdf352c447f767e25675568c
#
_cell.length_a   1.000
_cell.length_b   1.000
_cell.length_c   1.000
_cell.angle_alpha   90.00
_cell.angle_beta   90.00
_cell.angle_gamma   90.00
#
_symmetry.space_group_name_H-M   'P 1'
#
loop_
_entity.id
_entity.type
_entity.pdbx_description
1 polymer ?
#
loop_
_entity_poly.entity_id
_entity_poly.type
_entity_poly.pdbx_seq_one_letter_code
_entity_poly.pdbx_strand_id
1 'polypeptide(L)'
;MSARLTVRETADFLRTLDNVLILTHVRPDGDTVGCAAALCRALRALGKTAYMLPNPDITETYEPYAAPCWAPEDFVPAAVVSVDIAALNLLPDNALPYKGDICLAIDHHGSQEFFAARTCLDADAAACGEVMYEIVRTLTEVTPDIALALYVAVSTDTGCFVYANTTARTHRIAAALMDV
;
A
#
# COMPACT_ATOMS: atom_id res chain seq x y z
N MET A 1 -19.02 -7.82 -8.78
CA MET A 1 -18.28 -6.68 -9.36
C MET A 1 -17.66 -5.90 -8.21
N SER A 2 -16.39 -5.50 -8.33
CA SER A 2 -15.72 -4.65 -7.35
C SER A 2 -16.34 -3.23 -7.34
N ALA A 3 -16.59 -2.67 -6.15
CA ALA A 3 -17.02 -1.28 -6.03
C ALA A 3 -15.78 -0.37 -6.17
N ARG A 4 -15.83 0.61 -7.07
CA ARG A 4 -14.78 1.61 -7.20
C ARG A 4 -14.93 2.67 -6.13
N LEU A 5 -13.84 2.97 -5.43
CA LEU A 5 -13.78 4.00 -4.39
C LEU A 5 -12.85 5.13 -4.83
N THR A 6 -13.23 6.35 -4.47
CA THR A 6 -12.34 7.51 -4.46
C THR A 6 -11.36 7.41 -3.30
N VAL A 7 -10.30 8.21 -3.29
CA VAL A 7 -9.36 8.34 -2.16
C VAL A 7 -10.10 8.60 -0.84
N ARG A 8 -11.07 9.51 -0.84
CA ARG A 8 -11.84 9.86 0.37
C ARG A 8 -12.69 8.68 0.86
N GLU A 9 -13.44 8.04 -0.04
CA GLU A 9 -14.25 6.86 0.31
C GLU A 9 -13.38 5.70 0.80
N THR A 10 -12.17 5.55 0.24
CA THR A 10 -11.17 4.57 0.68
C THR A 10 -10.70 4.88 2.10
N ALA A 11 -10.36 6.14 2.40
CA ALA A 11 -9.98 6.55 3.75
C ALA A 11 -11.14 6.33 4.75
N ASP A 12 -12.37 6.68 4.36
CA ASP A 12 -13.55 6.46 5.20
C ASP A 12 -13.80 4.96 5.43
N PHE A 13 -13.64 4.12 4.41
CA PHE A 13 -13.74 2.66 4.56
C PHE A 13 -12.64 2.10 5.47
N LEU A 14 -11.38 2.50 5.30
CA LEU A 14 -10.27 2.08 6.15
C LEU A 14 -10.48 2.44 7.64
N ARG A 15 -11.14 3.56 7.93
CA ARG A 15 -11.53 3.92 9.32
C ARG A 15 -12.48 2.91 9.96
N THR A 16 -13.28 2.19 9.18
CA THR A 16 -14.20 1.17 9.69
C THR A 16 -13.52 -0.17 9.97
N LEU A 17 -12.32 -0.40 9.43
CA LEU A 17 -11.60 -1.67 9.57
C LEU A 17 -10.79 -1.71 10.86
N ASP A 18 -10.57 -2.93 11.36
CA ASP A 18 -9.60 -3.28 12.39
C ASP A 18 -9.06 -4.68 12.14
N ASN A 19 -8.01 -5.10 12.85
CA ASN A 19 -7.30 -6.37 12.60
C ASN A 19 -6.98 -6.58 11.11
N VAL A 20 -6.30 -5.59 10.53
CA VAL A 20 -6.04 -5.52 9.08
C VAL A 20 -4.75 -6.25 8.73
N LEU A 21 -4.82 -7.17 7.77
CA LEU A 21 -3.66 -7.78 7.10
C LEU A 21 -3.44 -7.12 5.75
N ILE A 22 -2.23 -6.63 5.49
CA ILE A 22 -1.86 -5.96 4.25
C ILE A 22 -0.99 -6.90 3.42
N LEU A 23 -1.38 -7.11 2.17
CA LEU A 23 -0.69 -7.98 1.22
C LEU A 23 0.14 -7.18 0.24
N THR A 24 1.33 -7.68 -0.07
CA THR A 24 2.25 -7.21 -1.12
C THR A 24 2.34 -8.23 -2.24
N HIS A 25 2.79 -7.84 -3.44
CA HIS A 25 2.93 -8.75 -4.57
C HIS A 25 4.18 -9.65 -4.48
N VAL A 26 4.22 -10.73 -5.30
CA VAL A 26 5.41 -11.57 -5.52
C VAL A 26 6.57 -10.73 -6.07
N ARG A 27 7.79 -11.00 -5.61
CA ARG A 27 8.99 -10.20 -5.94
C ARG A 27 8.78 -8.70 -5.64
N PRO A 28 8.46 -8.36 -4.37
CA PRO A 28 8.03 -7.02 -4.00
C PRO A 28 9.16 -6.00 -4.23
N ASP A 29 8.78 -4.88 -4.79
CA ASP A 29 9.64 -3.71 -4.96
C ASP A 29 9.38 -2.64 -3.88
N GLY A 30 9.97 -1.47 -4.06
CA GLY A 30 9.82 -0.39 -3.09
C GLY A 30 8.43 0.22 -3.07
N ASP A 31 7.65 0.14 -4.17
CA ASP A 31 6.31 0.72 -4.20
C ASP A 31 5.34 -0.10 -3.33
N THR A 32 5.24 -1.42 -3.59
CA THR A 32 4.36 -2.27 -2.79
C THR A 32 4.76 -2.31 -1.31
N VAL A 33 6.08 -2.39 -0.99
CA VAL A 33 6.57 -2.42 0.40
C VAL A 33 6.35 -1.09 1.10
N GLY A 34 6.68 0.02 0.44
CA GLY A 34 6.49 1.36 0.99
C GLY A 34 5.03 1.68 1.25
N CYS A 35 4.15 1.34 0.30
CA CYS A 35 2.70 1.48 0.45
C CYS A 35 2.15 0.66 1.62
N ALA A 36 2.53 -0.62 1.72
CA ALA A 36 2.07 -1.49 2.80
C ALA A 36 2.54 -1.00 4.17
N ALA A 37 3.81 -0.62 4.28
CA ALA A 37 4.39 -0.09 5.51
C ALA A 37 3.75 1.24 5.93
N ALA A 38 3.50 2.14 4.99
CA ALA A 38 2.84 3.42 5.26
C ALA A 38 1.39 3.22 5.73
N LEU A 39 0.62 2.35 5.06
CA LEU A 39 -0.75 2.03 5.46
C LEU A 39 -0.82 1.38 6.84
N CYS A 40 0.08 0.42 7.11
CA CYS A 40 0.17 -0.24 8.41
C CYS A 40 0.39 0.79 9.53
N ARG A 41 1.37 1.69 9.37
CA ARG A 41 1.67 2.75 10.34
C ARG A 41 0.52 3.74 10.51
N ALA A 42 -0.12 4.13 9.40
CA ALA A 42 -1.25 5.04 9.43
C ALA A 42 -2.45 4.45 10.20
N LEU A 43 -2.76 3.18 9.99
CA LEU A 43 -3.83 2.49 10.73
C LEU A 43 -3.48 2.36 12.22
N ARG A 44 -2.22 2.05 12.56
CA ARG A 44 -1.75 2.01 13.95
C ARG A 44 -1.83 3.37 14.64
N ALA A 45 -1.53 4.46 13.92
CA ALA A 45 -1.70 5.82 14.44
C ALA A 45 -3.15 6.17 14.80
N LEU A 46 -4.12 5.50 14.17
CA LEU A 46 -5.55 5.59 14.51
C LEU A 46 -5.97 4.63 15.64
N GLY A 47 -5.02 3.96 16.30
CA GLY A 47 -5.28 3.00 17.38
C GLY A 47 -5.78 1.63 16.89
N LYS A 48 -5.61 1.32 15.60
CA LYS A 48 -6.05 0.05 15.01
C LYS A 48 -4.94 -0.99 15.03
N THR A 49 -5.32 -2.26 15.01
CA THR A 49 -4.40 -3.38 14.79
C THR A 49 -4.22 -3.57 13.30
N ALA A 50 -3.00 -3.43 12.82
CA ALA A 50 -2.65 -3.62 11.42
C ALA A 50 -1.26 -4.21 11.28
N TYR A 51 -1.11 -5.14 10.32
CA TYR A 51 0.14 -5.81 10.02
C TYR A 51 0.29 -6.05 8.52
N MET A 52 1.54 -6.24 8.09
CA MET A 52 1.88 -6.76 6.76
C MET A 52 2.05 -8.27 6.85
N LEU A 53 1.55 -9.01 5.87
CA LEU A 53 1.91 -10.42 5.73
C LEU A 53 3.40 -10.53 5.43
N PRO A 54 4.20 -11.28 6.23
CA PRO A 54 5.60 -11.52 5.89
C PRO A 54 5.71 -12.12 4.48
N ASN A 55 6.40 -11.42 3.59
CA ASN A 55 6.60 -11.88 2.21
C ASN A 55 8.04 -12.37 2.06
N PRO A 56 8.26 -13.68 1.74
CA PRO A 56 9.58 -14.28 1.69
C PRO A 56 10.48 -13.72 0.58
N ASP A 57 9.88 -13.04 -0.41
CA ASP A 57 10.62 -12.45 -1.52
C ASP A 57 11.13 -11.03 -1.23
N ILE A 58 10.81 -10.45 -0.06
CA ILE A 58 11.33 -9.12 0.33
C ILE A 58 12.85 -9.21 0.47
N THR A 59 13.53 -8.34 -0.27
CA THR A 59 15.00 -8.26 -0.23
C THR A 59 15.50 -7.51 0.99
N GLU A 60 16.79 -7.71 1.35
CA GLU A 60 17.46 -6.98 2.43
C GLU A 60 17.37 -5.46 2.30
N THR A 61 17.22 -4.96 1.06
CA THR A 61 17.05 -3.52 0.79
C THR A 61 15.72 -2.98 1.35
N TYR A 62 14.65 -3.76 1.28
CA TYR A 62 13.31 -3.32 1.69
C TYR A 62 12.87 -3.87 3.05
N GLU A 63 13.54 -4.90 3.56
CA GLU A 63 13.25 -5.50 4.87
C GLU A 63 13.16 -4.47 6.01
N PRO A 64 14.06 -3.46 6.12
CA PRO A 64 13.99 -2.48 7.21
C PRO A 64 12.68 -1.67 7.25
N TYR A 65 12.01 -1.51 6.11
CA TYR A 65 10.71 -0.81 6.04
C TYR A 65 9.54 -1.71 6.41
N ALA A 66 9.63 -3.00 6.08
CA ALA A 66 8.58 -4.00 6.28
C ALA A 66 8.61 -4.64 7.68
N ALA A 67 9.79 -5.01 8.19
CA ALA A 67 9.95 -5.79 9.41
C ALA A 67 9.23 -5.22 10.64
N PRO A 68 9.20 -3.90 10.89
CA PRO A 68 8.43 -3.33 12.00
C PRO A 68 6.91 -3.52 11.89
N CYS A 69 6.45 -3.91 10.71
CA CYS A 69 5.02 -4.07 10.39
C CYS A 69 4.59 -5.53 10.24
N TRP A 70 5.49 -6.51 10.31
CA TRP A 70 5.15 -7.91 10.07
C TRP A 70 4.14 -8.46 11.07
N ALA A 71 3.24 -9.28 10.55
CA ALA A 71 2.25 -10.00 11.34
C ALA A 71 2.94 -11.07 12.20
N PRO A 72 2.57 -11.22 13.48
CA PRO A 72 2.93 -12.39 14.24
C PRO A 72 2.25 -13.65 13.68
N GLU A 73 2.84 -14.83 13.93
CA GLU A 73 2.37 -16.11 13.36
C GLU A 73 0.92 -16.47 13.72
N ASP A 74 0.47 -16.05 14.90
CA ASP A 74 -0.87 -16.29 15.42
C ASP A 74 -1.89 -15.18 15.07
N PHE A 75 -1.51 -14.22 14.22
CA PHE A 75 -2.40 -13.12 13.84
C PHE A 75 -3.56 -13.62 12.98
N VAL A 76 -4.78 -13.38 13.43
CA VAL A 76 -6.01 -13.68 12.70
C VAL A 76 -6.62 -12.39 12.16
N PRO A 77 -6.57 -12.13 10.86
CA PRO A 77 -7.12 -10.90 10.29
C PRO A 77 -8.65 -10.92 10.26
N ALA A 78 -9.26 -9.76 10.54
CA ALA A 78 -10.68 -9.51 10.30
C ALA A 78 -10.90 -8.82 8.93
N ALA A 79 -9.87 -8.22 8.35
CA ALA A 79 -9.91 -7.58 7.05
C ALA A 79 -8.57 -7.79 6.31
N VAL A 80 -8.65 -7.99 5.00
CA VAL A 80 -7.48 -8.15 4.14
C VAL A 80 -7.46 -7.05 3.08
N VAL A 81 -6.34 -6.35 2.97
CA VAL A 81 -6.12 -5.25 2.01
C VAL A 81 -4.92 -5.58 1.14
N SER A 82 -5.04 -5.44 -0.16
CA SER A 82 -3.89 -5.53 -1.08
C SER A 82 -3.45 -4.14 -1.53
N VAL A 83 -2.14 -3.95 -1.68
CA VAL A 83 -1.55 -2.73 -2.17
C VAL A 83 -0.62 -3.03 -3.33
N ASP A 84 -0.77 -2.25 -4.42
CA ASP A 84 0.07 -2.36 -5.61
C ASP A 84 0.05 -3.76 -6.24
N ILE A 85 -1.12 -4.39 -6.29
CA ILE A 85 -1.32 -5.72 -6.89
C ILE A 85 -2.36 -5.60 -8.00
N ALA A 86 -1.92 -5.76 -9.25
CA ALA A 86 -2.80 -5.63 -10.41
C ALA A 86 -3.70 -6.86 -10.65
N ALA A 87 -3.24 -8.06 -10.27
CA ALA A 87 -3.91 -9.33 -10.57
C ALA A 87 -3.64 -10.38 -9.49
N LEU A 88 -4.58 -11.32 -9.31
CA LEU A 88 -4.47 -12.39 -8.29
C LEU A 88 -3.27 -13.32 -8.49
N ASN A 89 -2.77 -13.47 -9.70
CA ASN A 89 -1.59 -14.29 -10.00
C ASN A 89 -0.26 -13.63 -9.54
N LEU A 90 -0.32 -12.39 -9.06
CA LEU A 90 0.82 -11.70 -8.45
C LEU A 90 0.88 -11.87 -6.93
N LEU A 91 -0.06 -12.61 -6.33
CA LEU A 91 0.01 -12.95 -4.90
C LEU A 91 1.13 -13.97 -4.65
N PRO A 92 1.98 -13.78 -3.63
CA PRO A 92 2.92 -14.81 -3.19
C PRO A 92 2.17 -16.01 -2.59
N ASP A 93 2.80 -17.19 -2.59
CA ASP A 93 2.17 -18.46 -2.20
C ASP A 93 1.51 -18.40 -0.81
N ASN A 94 2.16 -17.74 0.15
CA ASN A 94 1.62 -17.59 1.51
C ASN A 94 0.44 -16.61 1.61
N ALA A 95 0.19 -15.81 0.59
CA ALA A 95 -0.99 -14.93 0.51
C ALA A 95 -2.19 -15.60 -0.18
N LEU A 96 -1.98 -16.73 -0.89
CA LEU A 96 -3.05 -17.43 -1.61
C LEU A 96 -4.25 -17.84 -0.72
N PRO A 97 -4.08 -18.21 0.56
CA PRO A 97 -5.22 -18.49 1.45
C PRO A 97 -6.18 -17.30 1.61
N TYR A 98 -5.69 -16.07 1.46
CA TYR A 98 -6.46 -14.83 1.65
C TYR A 98 -7.09 -14.29 0.37
N LYS A 99 -6.83 -14.91 -0.79
CA LYS A 99 -7.25 -14.38 -2.11
C LYS A 99 -8.76 -14.14 -2.25
N GLY A 100 -9.59 -14.90 -1.51
CA GLY A 100 -11.05 -14.75 -1.50
C GLY A 100 -11.58 -13.69 -0.52
N ASP A 101 -10.73 -13.23 0.40
CA ASP A 101 -11.11 -12.36 1.52
C ASP A 101 -10.64 -10.91 1.36
N ILE A 102 -10.01 -10.59 0.20
CA ILE A 102 -9.50 -9.24 -0.07
C ILE A 102 -10.69 -8.27 -0.18
N CYS A 103 -10.88 -7.47 0.86
CA CYS A 103 -11.99 -6.53 0.95
C CYS A 103 -11.71 -5.19 0.25
N LEU A 104 -10.42 -4.83 0.07
CA LEU A 104 -9.97 -3.61 -0.58
C LEU A 104 -8.67 -3.85 -1.34
N ALA A 105 -8.59 -3.38 -2.58
CA ALA A 105 -7.35 -3.21 -3.34
C ALA A 105 -7.06 -1.72 -3.55
N ILE A 106 -5.81 -1.30 -3.33
CA ILE A 106 -5.32 0.04 -3.62
C ILE A 106 -4.22 -0.09 -4.65
N ASP A 107 -4.37 0.55 -5.82
CA ASP A 107 -3.49 0.30 -6.95
C ASP A 107 -3.41 1.49 -7.91
N HIS A 108 -2.38 1.48 -8.78
CA HIS A 108 -2.21 2.44 -9.86
C HIS A 108 -2.09 1.79 -11.25
N HIS A 109 -2.06 0.47 -11.33
CA HIS A 109 -1.89 -0.23 -12.60
C HIS A 109 -3.15 -0.18 -13.46
N GLY A 110 -3.04 0.30 -14.71
CA GLY A 110 -4.14 0.28 -15.68
C GLY A 110 -4.66 -1.12 -16.03
N SER A 111 -3.89 -2.16 -15.71
CA SER A 111 -4.24 -3.59 -15.88
C SER A 111 -4.95 -4.21 -14.67
N GLN A 112 -5.36 -3.42 -13.68
CA GLN A 112 -6.03 -3.91 -12.48
C GLN A 112 -7.28 -4.73 -12.80
N GLU A 113 -7.34 -5.98 -12.30
CA GLU A 113 -8.41 -6.95 -12.59
C GLU A 113 -9.68 -6.78 -11.73
N PHE A 114 -9.71 -5.84 -10.80
CA PHE A 114 -10.85 -5.59 -9.88
C PHE A 114 -11.27 -6.84 -9.08
N PHE A 115 -10.32 -7.62 -8.61
CA PHE A 115 -10.54 -8.88 -7.90
C PHE A 115 -11.04 -8.70 -6.46
N ALA A 116 -10.80 -7.56 -5.82
CA ALA A 116 -11.25 -7.26 -4.47
C ALA A 116 -12.72 -6.83 -4.42
N ALA A 117 -13.34 -6.88 -3.24
CA ALA A 117 -14.69 -6.38 -3.05
C ALA A 117 -14.81 -4.87 -3.35
N ARG A 118 -13.75 -4.11 -3.06
CA ARG A 118 -13.61 -2.68 -3.34
C ARG A 118 -12.25 -2.39 -3.95
N THR A 119 -12.16 -1.40 -4.81
CA THR A 119 -10.89 -0.99 -5.43
C THR A 119 -10.78 0.53 -5.50
N CYS A 120 -9.66 1.05 -4.98
CA CYS A 120 -9.19 2.40 -5.22
C CYS A 120 -8.10 2.33 -6.29
N LEU A 121 -8.38 2.86 -7.48
CA LEU A 121 -7.45 2.84 -8.61
C LEU A 121 -7.29 4.25 -9.17
N ASP A 122 -6.04 4.69 -9.30
CA ASP A 122 -5.64 5.87 -10.05
C ASP A 122 -4.58 5.48 -11.09
N ALA A 123 -5.01 5.14 -12.29
CA ALA A 123 -4.13 4.69 -13.38
C ALA A 123 -3.28 5.81 -14.00
N ASP A 124 -3.51 7.06 -13.62
CA ASP A 124 -2.69 8.21 -14.02
C ASP A 124 -1.57 8.52 -12.99
N ALA A 125 -1.56 7.84 -11.84
CA ALA A 125 -0.51 7.98 -10.85
C ALA A 125 0.78 7.30 -11.31
N ALA A 126 1.92 7.94 -11.05
CA ALA A 126 3.23 7.40 -11.39
C ALA A 126 3.65 6.20 -10.54
N ALA A 127 3.06 6.06 -9.35
CA ALA A 127 3.30 5.03 -8.36
C ALA A 127 2.04 4.83 -7.50
N CYS A 128 1.84 3.63 -6.96
CA CYS A 128 0.82 3.40 -5.93
C CYS A 128 1.08 4.28 -4.69
N GLY A 129 2.35 4.61 -4.43
CA GLY A 129 2.76 5.56 -3.39
C GLY A 129 2.13 6.93 -3.48
N GLU A 130 1.82 7.43 -4.69
CA GLU A 130 1.08 8.69 -4.86
C GLU A 130 -0.38 8.57 -4.39
N VAL A 131 -1.03 7.46 -4.72
CA VAL A 131 -2.41 7.16 -4.28
C VAL A 131 -2.43 6.98 -2.76
N MET A 132 -1.47 6.22 -2.24
CA MET A 132 -1.34 5.95 -0.81
C MET A 132 -1.06 7.22 0.00
N TYR A 133 -0.24 8.15 -0.51
CA TYR A 133 -0.01 9.46 0.13
C TYR A 133 -1.32 10.22 0.32
N GLU A 134 -2.16 10.29 -0.71
CA GLU A 134 -3.45 10.98 -0.64
C GLU A 134 -4.42 10.32 0.35
N ILE A 135 -4.41 8.98 0.42
CA ILE A 135 -5.20 8.23 1.39
C ILE A 135 -4.71 8.49 2.82
N VAL A 136 -3.39 8.36 3.06
CA VAL A 136 -2.81 8.48 4.41
C VAL A 136 -3.01 9.89 4.96
N ARG A 137 -2.72 10.95 4.18
CA ARG A 137 -2.93 12.32 4.64
C ARG A 137 -4.41 12.67 4.92
N THR A 138 -5.34 11.88 4.37
CA THR A 138 -6.77 11.96 4.68
C THR A 138 -7.11 11.21 5.97
N LEU A 139 -6.35 10.14 6.28
CA LEU A 139 -6.55 9.31 7.47
C LEU A 139 -5.98 9.94 8.73
N THR A 140 -4.72 10.38 8.68
CA THR A 140 -3.93 10.83 9.84
C THR A 140 -2.82 11.79 9.40
N GLU A 141 -2.07 12.31 10.35
CA GLU A 141 -0.83 13.03 10.10
C GLU A 141 0.22 12.11 9.47
N VAL A 142 0.96 12.62 8.48
CA VAL A 142 2.10 11.91 7.87
C VAL A 142 3.30 12.08 8.78
N THR A 143 3.65 11.04 9.52
CA THR A 143 4.84 11.02 10.39
C THR A 143 6.11 10.76 9.59
N PRO A 144 7.34 11.02 10.12
CA PRO A 144 8.60 10.74 9.42
C PRO A 144 8.73 9.29 8.92
N ASP A 145 8.30 8.31 9.71
CA ASP A 145 8.35 6.89 9.29
C ASP A 145 7.36 6.57 8.16
N ILE A 146 6.21 7.22 8.13
CA ILE A 146 5.25 7.11 7.03
C ILE A 146 5.80 7.83 5.79
N ALA A 147 6.34 9.04 5.97
CA ALA A 147 6.92 9.82 4.88
C ALA A 147 8.07 9.08 4.20
N LEU A 148 8.97 8.48 4.98
CA LEU A 148 10.08 7.69 4.46
C LEU A 148 9.59 6.49 3.64
N ALA A 149 8.60 5.73 4.14
CA ALA A 149 8.04 4.60 3.42
C ALA A 149 7.40 5.02 2.08
N LEU A 150 6.62 6.10 2.08
CA LEU A 150 6.01 6.65 0.86
C LEU A 150 7.04 7.23 -0.11
N TYR A 151 8.12 7.84 0.40
CA TYR A 151 9.20 8.33 -0.44
C TYR A 151 9.92 7.18 -1.16
N VAL A 152 10.16 6.05 -0.47
CA VAL A 152 10.68 4.82 -1.10
C VAL A 152 9.73 4.35 -2.19
N ALA A 153 8.42 4.27 -1.92
CA ALA A 153 7.41 3.87 -2.89
C ALA A 153 7.49 4.73 -4.17
N VAL A 154 7.34 6.04 -4.03
CA VAL A 154 7.31 6.96 -5.18
C VAL A 154 8.64 7.00 -5.92
N SER A 155 9.78 6.94 -5.22
CA SER A 155 11.09 7.03 -5.86
C SER A 155 11.45 5.77 -6.64
N THR A 156 11.09 4.59 -6.15
CA THR A 156 11.44 3.33 -6.83
C THR A 156 10.68 3.16 -8.13
N ASP A 157 9.37 3.39 -8.14
CA ASP A 157 8.53 3.20 -9.32
C ASP A 157 8.75 4.27 -10.41
N THR A 158 9.33 5.40 -10.02
CA THR A 158 9.75 6.47 -10.94
C THR A 158 11.23 6.40 -11.32
N GLY A 159 11.93 5.33 -10.93
CA GLY A 159 13.37 5.18 -11.18
C GLY A 159 14.18 6.35 -10.63
N CYS A 160 13.94 6.74 -9.39
CA CYS A 160 14.47 7.95 -8.76
C CYS A 160 14.16 9.22 -9.59
N PHE A 161 12.91 9.35 -10.02
CA PHE A 161 12.37 10.49 -10.77
C PHE A 161 12.92 10.67 -12.20
N VAL A 162 13.50 9.60 -12.78
CA VAL A 162 14.12 9.63 -14.12
C VAL A 162 13.18 9.07 -15.19
N TYR A 163 12.25 8.18 -14.83
CA TYR A 163 11.37 7.53 -15.80
C TYR A 163 10.28 8.48 -16.33
N ALA A 164 9.78 8.15 -17.53
CA ALA A 164 8.79 8.96 -18.24
C ALA A 164 7.42 9.07 -17.54
N ASN A 165 7.10 8.19 -16.59
CA ASN A 165 5.92 8.28 -15.75
C ASN A 165 6.02 9.37 -14.68
N THR A 166 7.21 9.92 -14.41
CA THR A 166 7.41 11.02 -13.44
C THR A 166 6.67 12.28 -13.87
N THR A 167 5.85 12.83 -13.00
CA THR A 167 5.01 14.00 -13.26
C THR A 167 5.28 15.15 -12.29
N ALA A 168 4.68 16.31 -12.54
CA ALA A 168 4.70 17.41 -11.57
C ALA A 168 3.98 17.05 -10.25
N ARG A 169 3.00 16.14 -10.26
CA ARG A 169 2.37 15.58 -9.05
C ARG A 169 3.39 14.78 -8.25
N THR A 170 4.14 13.90 -8.89
CA THR A 170 5.21 13.10 -8.30
C THR A 170 6.20 13.97 -7.52
N HIS A 171 6.72 15.03 -8.15
CA HIS A 171 7.67 15.94 -7.50
C HIS A 171 7.05 16.72 -6.33
N ARG A 172 5.79 17.15 -6.43
CA ARG A 172 5.11 17.83 -5.31
C ARG A 172 4.92 16.90 -4.12
N ILE A 173 4.56 15.63 -4.36
CA ILE A 173 4.43 14.63 -3.30
C ILE A 173 5.80 14.34 -2.68
N ALA A 174 6.82 14.11 -3.50
CA ALA A 174 8.18 13.88 -3.00
C ALA A 174 8.68 15.05 -2.13
N ALA A 175 8.47 16.29 -2.56
CA ALA A 175 8.82 17.47 -1.77
C ALA A 175 8.06 17.51 -0.44
N ALA A 176 6.74 17.26 -0.45
CA ALA A 176 5.94 17.22 0.77
C ALA A 176 6.38 16.13 1.75
N LEU A 177 6.84 14.97 1.25
CA LEU A 177 7.38 13.88 2.08
C LEU A 177 8.76 14.22 2.66
N MET A 178 9.53 15.06 2.00
CA MET A 178 10.85 15.52 2.48
C MET A 178 10.73 16.65 3.52
N ASP A 179 9.60 17.36 3.56
CA ASP A 179 9.33 18.44 4.51
C ASP A 179 8.89 17.92 5.91
N VAL A 180 8.64 16.59 6.04
CA VAL A 180 8.28 15.90 7.28
C VAL A 180 9.53 15.41 8.02
#